data_ac969db96d0111c49586295efe73d389
#
_entry.id   ac969db96d0111c49586295efe73d389
#
_cell.length_a   1.000
_cell.length_b   1.000
_cell.length_c   1.000
_cell.angle_alpha   90.00
_cell.angle_beta   90.00
_cell.angle_gamma   90.00
#
_symmetry.space_group_name_H-M   'P 1'
#
loop_
_entity.id
_entity.type
_entity.pdbx_description
1 polymer ?
#
loop_
_entity_poly.entity_id
_entity_poly.type
_entity_poly.pdbx_seq_one_letter_code
_entity_poly.pdbx_strand_id
1 'polypeptide(L)'
;MARFNRTLSNHKLQTGDPMKLSSVLRSACAVTAVALLSTSCGGSGESDSAPATPQTGALAGICPEKVVVQTDWFPEAEHGGIYELLGADATSSKDTGATVGTFTYEGVDQGVQLEIRAGGPFLQTPVVTAMYADDAITLGYVGTDVAITRYADAPTIAVFNALNINPQVVLWDAAKHPTAQTLGDVAKEVQSIYVYGDPAWARYFVAQGILSKDQVDSNYKGNLLLATDDAAHQGFATSEPYKYANLETGVVNVAYTLIHDLGWNSYAQNLALRADKLEALTPCLEVLVPILQQAQLDYIASPDRANAIIKAAVVAYDSWWTQSDGDLANGAAQLRDLRIISNGDTATFGDLEESRVNDFIGKATPVLREQGIEIGDIAASDIVNNEFLNPDITYAG
;
A
#
# COMPACT_ATOMS: atom_id res chain seq x y z
N MET A 1 -15.71 -16.91 51.96
CA MET A 1 -15.26 -15.87 52.92
C MET A 1 -13.75 -15.87 52.93
N ALA A 2 -13.12 -14.90 52.28
CA ALA A 2 -11.76 -14.41 52.51
C ALA A 2 -11.61 -13.10 51.73
N ARG A 3 -11.60 -11.97 52.42
CA ARG A 3 -11.37 -10.62 51.90
C ARG A 3 -9.85 -10.45 51.79
N PHE A 4 -9.36 -10.01 50.63
CA PHE A 4 -8.01 -9.47 50.51
C PHE A 4 -8.10 -7.96 50.30
N ASN A 5 -7.64 -7.21 51.30
CA ASN A 5 -7.37 -5.79 51.27
C ASN A 5 -6.13 -5.52 50.42
N ARG A 6 -6.21 -4.62 49.46
CA ARG A 6 -5.06 -3.97 48.80
C ARG A 6 -4.95 -2.54 49.26
N THR A 7 -3.88 -2.29 49.96
CA THR A 7 -3.40 -0.99 50.45
C THR A 7 -2.89 -0.19 49.23
N LEU A 8 -3.43 1.01 49.07
CA LEU A 8 -2.93 2.01 48.11
C LEU A 8 -1.74 2.75 48.75
N SER A 9 -0.58 2.67 48.12
CA SER A 9 0.62 3.45 48.46
C SER A 9 0.63 4.73 47.65
N ASN A 10 0.46 5.87 48.36
CA ASN A 10 0.61 7.22 47.82
C ASN A 10 2.11 7.56 47.67
N HIS A 11 2.59 7.78 46.47
CA HIS A 11 3.87 8.48 46.26
C HIS A 11 3.61 9.97 45.99
N LYS A 12 4.13 10.79 46.91
CA LYS A 12 4.19 12.25 46.83
C LYS A 12 5.10 12.71 45.70
N LEU A 13 4.60 13.60 44.86
CA LEU A 13 5.37 14.46 43.98
C LEU A 13 6.23 15.43 44.79
N GLN A 14 7.54 15.40 44.57
CA GLN A 14 8.45 16.43 45.01
C GLN A 14 8.59 17.49 43.91
N THR A 15 8.24 18.71 44.27
CA THR A 15 8.51 19.93 43.49
C THR A 15 9.97 20.35 43.66
N GLY A 16 10.71 20.43 42.56
CA GLY A 16 12.07 20.95 42.50
C GLY A 16 12.07 22.41 42.02
N ASP A 17 12.81 23.24 42.72
CA ASP A 17 12.93 24.70 42.59
C ASP A 17 13.61 25.15 41.26
N PRO A 18 13.39 26.44 40.87
CA PRO A 18 13.92 26.99 39.62
C PRO A 18 15.37 27.45 39.78
N MET A 19 16.23 27.04 38.86
CA MET A 19 17.62 27.46 38.77
C MET A 19 17.74 28.85 38.13
N LYS A 20 18.47 29.69 38.86
CA LYS A 20 18.79 31.11 38.60
C LYS A 20 19.65 31.31 37.37
N LEU A 21 19.30 32.30 36.55
CA LEU A 21 20.19 32.93 35.57
C LEU A 21 21.38 33.59 36.28
N SER A 22 22.59 33.28 35.84
CA SER A 22 23.79 34.07 36.12
C SER A 22 24.29 34.73 34.84
N SER A 23 24.28 36.04 34.88
CA SER A 23 24.89 36.95 33.91
C SER A 23 26.41 37.04 34.13
N VAL A 24 27.22 36.89 33.05
CA VAL A 24 28.61 37.29 33.07
C VAL A 24 29.01 38.01 31.78
N LEU A 25 29.22 39.25 31.97
CA LEU A 25 30.22 40.20 31.45
C LEU A 25 30.61 40.25 29.97
N ARG A 26 30.41 41.48 29.53
CA ARG A 26 31.02 42.18 28.40
C ARG A 26 32.55 42.22 28.49
N SER A 27 33.22 42.01 27.36
CA SER A 27 34.54 42.62 27.12
C SER A 27 34.55 43.21 25.72
N ALA A 28 34.73 44.51 25.71
CA ALA A 28 34.95 45.31 24.54
C ALA A 28 36.45 45.29 24.23
N CYS A 29 36.84 45.20 22.97
CA CYS A 29 38.16 45.67 22.50
C CYS A 29 37.94 46.43 21.19
N ALA A 30 38.56 47.60 21.20
CA ALA A 30 38.38 48.67 20.24
C ALA A 30 39.34 48.56 19.04
N VAL A 31 38.86 48.98 17.90
CA VAL A 31 39.39 49.91 16.90
C VAL A 31 40.80 49.68 16.37
N THR A 32 40.94 49.46 15.06
CA THR A 32 41.78 50.29 14.20
C THR A 32 41.21 50.31 12.77
N ALA A 33 40.85 51.51 12.33
CA ALA A 33 40.45 51.82 10.97
C ALA A 33 41.72 52.00 10.10
N VAL A 34 41.73 51.36 8.93
CA VAL A 34 42.58 51.79 7.78
C VAL A 34 41.64 51.92 6.58
N ALA A 35 41.46 53.17 6.19
CA ALA A 35 40.81 53.55 4.96
C ALA A 35 41.75 53.39 3.77
N LEU A 36 41.35 52.58 2.79
CA LEU A 36 41.88 52.66 1.42
C LEU A 36 40.71 52.82 0.46
N LEU A 37 40.61 53.98 -0.06
CA LEU A 37 39.76 54.35 -1.21
C LEU A 37 40.28 53.63 -2.45
N SER A 38 39.49 52.80 -3.05
CA SER A 38 39.59 52.46 -4.47
C SER A 38 38.18 52.44 -5.07
N THR A 39 37.93 53.45 -5.90
CA THR A 39 36.79 53.57 -6.80
C THR A 39 36.80 52.42 -7.79
N SER A 40 35.71 51.68 -7.84
CA SER A 40 35.35 50.84 -9.00
C SER A 40 33.86 50.82 -9.19
N CYS A 41 33.47 51.00 -10.41
CA CYS A 41 32.18 51.14 -10.99
C CYS A 41 31.18 50.05 -10.63
N GLY A 42 29.89 50.40 -10.72
CA GLY A 42 28.73 49.62 -10.49
C GLY A 42 28.68 48.31 -11.27
N GLY A 43 28.12 47.32 -10.59
CA GLY A 43 27.61 46.08 -11.10
C GLY A 43 26.54 45.61 -10.13
N SER A 44 25.29 45.80 -10.49
CA SER A 44 24.14 45.13 -9.85
C SER A 44 24.42 43.61 -9.90
N GLY A 45 24.75 43.02 -8.74
CA GLY A 45 24.83 41.58 -8.59
C GLY A 45 23.44 40.98 -8.72
N GLU A 46 23.04 40.64 -9.93
CA GLU A 46 22.08 39.58 -10.15
C GLU A 46 22.70 38.30 -9.58
N SER A 47 22.01 37.71 -8.63
CA SER A 47 22.26 36.32 -8.25
C SER A 47 21.98 35.49 -9.50
N ASP A 48 23.03 35.09 -10.21
CA ASP A 48 22.98 34.03 -11.20
C ASP A 48 22.50 32.75 -10.49
N SER A 49 21.19 32.56 -10.44
CA SER A 49 20.63 31.24 -10.32
C SER A 49 21.16 30.49 -11.54
N ALA A 50 22.02 29.51 -11.32
CA ALA A 50 22.46 28.61 -12.38
C ALA A 50 21.19 28.14 -13.11
N PRO A 51 21.15 28.19 -14.46
CA PRO A 51 19.99 27.69 -15.18
C PRO A 51 19.79 26.25 -14.76
N ALA A 52 18.56 25.94 -14.26
CA ALA A 52 18.18 24.58 -13.98
C ALA A 52 18.46 23.76 -15.24
N THR A 53 19.24 22.70 -15.13
CA THR A 53 19.50 21.77 -16.23
C THR A 53 18.13 21.32 -16.72
N PRO A 54 17.79 21.41 -18.00
CA PRO A 54 16.51 20.95 -18.48
C PRO A 54 16.33 19.50 -18.03
N GLN A 55 15.27 19.22 -17.29
CA GLN A 55 14.92 17.85 -16.96
C GLN A 55 14.60 17.14 -18.27
N THR A 56 15.31 16.05 -18.56
CA THR A 56 15.25 15.36 -19.85
C THR A 56 14.32 14.18 -19.87
N GLY A 57 13.66 13.89 -18.73
CA GLY A 57 12.77 12.74 -18.62
C GLY A 57 11.36 12.98 -19.18
N ALA A 58 10.67 11.89 -19.53
CA ALA A 58 9.35 11.94 -20.17
C ALA A 58 8.25 12.54 -19.25
N LEU A 59 8.43 12.52 -17.93
CA LEU A 59 7.47 13.06 -16.97
C LEU A 59 7.75 14.52 -16.57
N ALA A 60 8.92 15.05 -16.96
CA ALA A 60 9.33 16.42 -16.61
C ALA A 60 8.37 17.47 -17.17
N GLY A 61 7.85 18.33 -16.30
CA GLY A 61 6.97 19.45 -16.68
C GLY A 61 5.53 19.07 -17.04
N ILE A 62 5.20 17.77 -17.06
CA ILE A 62 3.82 17.27 -17.28
C ILE A 62 3.27 16.56 -16.04
N CYS A 63 4.11 15.92 -15.25
CA CYS A 63 3.76 15.38 -13.94
C CYS A 63 4.19 16.34 -12.83
N PRO A 64 3.68 16.16 -11.59
CA PRO A 64 4.24 16.82 -10.41
C PRO A 64 5.77 16.55 -10.30
N GLU A 65 6.52 17.51 -9.76
CA GLU A 65 7.97 17.35 -9.54
C GLU A 65 8.30 16.10 -8.69
N LYS A 66 7.33 15.67 -7.90
CA LYS A 66 7.35 14.41 -7.16
C LYS A 66 6.05 13.67 -7.37
N VAL A 67 6.11 12.49 -7.96
CA VAL A 67 5.00 11.54 -8.01
C VAL A 67 4.96 10.80 -6.67
N VAL A 68 3.86 10.97 -5.93
CA VAL A 68 3.67 10.34 -4.63
C VAL A 68 2.65 9.21 -4.76
N VAL A 69 3.05 7.99 -4.39
CA VAL A 69 2.19 6.80 -4.39
C VAL A 69 1.99 6.33 -2.95
N GLN A 70 0.74 6.31 -2.50
CA GLN A 70 0.36 5.78 -1.20
C GLN A 70 -0.03 4.32 -1.34
N THR A 71 0.73 3.41 -0.71
CA THR A 71 0.37 1.99 -0.68
C THR A 71 -0.69 1.70 0.37
N ASP A 72 -1.35 0.56 0.26
CA ASP A 72 -2.39 0.08 1.17
C ASP A 72 -1.84 -0.74 2.33
N TRP A 73 -0.59 -1.21 2.21
CA TRP A 73 0.10 -1.99 3.22
C TRP A 73 1.58 -1.60 3.36
N PHE A 74 2.31 -2.30 4.21
CA PHE A 74 3.78 -2.23 4.28
C PHE A 74 4.41 -2.66 2.95
N PRO A 75 5.70 -2.31 2.69
CA PRO A 75 6.40 -2.77 1.50
C PRO A 75 6.38 -4.29 1.39
N GLU A 76 5.95 -4.79 0.23
CA GLU A 76 5.80 -6.21 -0.08
C GLU A 76 5.88 -6.46 -1.58
N ALA A 77 5.88 -7.74 -2.01
CA ALA A 77 6.06 -8.12 -3.40
C ALA A 77 4.95 -7.59 -4.32
N GLU A 78 3.73 -7.47 -3.84
CA GLU A 78 2.58 -6.92 -4.56
C GLU A 78 2.80 -5.48 -5.04
N HIS A 79 3.63 -4.73 -4.31
CA HIS A 79 4.02 -3.36 -4.67
C HIS A 79 5.26 -3.31 -5.58
N GLY A 80 5.83 -4.46 -5.96
CA GLY A 80 7.12 -4.54 -6.64
C GLY A 80 7.26 -3.68 -7.88
N GLY A 81 6.20 -3.57 -8.70
CA GLY A 81 6.22 -2.76 -9.91
C GLY A 81 6.50 -1.28 -9.68
N ILE A 82 5.98 -0.66 -8.62
CA ILE A 82 6.30 0.73 -8.30
C ILE A 82 7.72 0.88 -7.71
N TYR A 83 8.21 -0.13 -6.96
CA TYR A 83 9.58 -0.13 -6.47
C TYR A 83 10.60 -0.33 -7.60
N GLU A 84 10.21 -0.99 -8.71
CA GLU A 84 11.04 -1.11 -9.92
C GLU A 84 11.37 0.27 -10.54
N LEU A 85 10.55 1.28 -10.30
CA LEU A 85 10.73 2.63 -10.83
C LEU A 85 11.62 3.53 -9.98
N LEU A 86 12.13 3.06 -8.84
CA LEU A 86 13.07 3.83 -8.00
C LEU A 86 14.50 3.72 -8.54
N GLY A 87 15.20 4.84 -8.59
CA GLY A 87 16.63 4.90 -8.91
C GLY A 87 17.54 4.32 -7.83
N ALA A 88 18.82 4.21 -8.15
CA ALA A 88 19.83 3.70 -7.20
C ALA A 88 20.07 4.63 -5.98
N ASP A 89 19.56 5.84 -6.03
CA ASP A 89 19.59 6.84 -4.96
C ASP A 89 18.43 6.68 -3.96
N ALA A 90 17.59 5.65 -4.11
CA ALA A 90 16.45 5.39 -3.25
C ALA A 90 16.86 5.33 -1.77
N THR A 91 16.16 6.09 -0.95
CA THR A 91 16.34 6.15 0.51
C THR A 91 15.03 6.00 1.24
N SER A 92 15.04 5.29 2.35
CA SER A 92 13.85 5.03 3.16
C SER A 92 13.99 5.66 4.54
N SER A 93 12.90 6.19 5.07
CA SER A 93 12.84 6.86 6.37
C SER A 93 11.74 6.29 7.25
N LYS A 94 12.11 5.92 8.49
CA LYS A 94 11.17 5.51 9.54
C LYS A 94 10.21 6.64 9.93
N ASP A 95 10.70 7.86 9.98
CA ASP A 95 9.92 9.01 10.47
C ASP A 95 8.75 9.36 9.55
N THR A 96 8.94 9.13 8.24
CA THR A 96 7.92 9.42 7.22
C THR A 96 7.20 8.17 6.71
N GLY A 97 7.75 6.97 6.95
CA GLY A 97 7.25 5.74 6.35
C GLY A 97 7.32 5.74 4.83
N ALA A 98 8.28 6.48 4.28
CA ALA A 98 8.41 6.66 2.83
C ALA A 98 9.78 6.23 2.31
N THR A 99 9.78 5.72 1.08
CA THR A 99 10.97 5.51 0.25
C THR A 99 10.94 6.51 -0.90
N VAL A 100 12.02 7.29 -1.04
CA VAL A 100 12.12 8.37 -2.03
C VAL A 100 13.39 8.18 -2.86
N GLY A 101 13.27 8.41 -4.17
CA GLY A 101 14.41 8.37 -5.09
C GLY A 101 14.07 9.03 -6.42
N THR A 102 15.04 9.11 -7.31
CA THR A 102 14.84 9.50 -8.70
C THR A 102 13.83 8.51 -9.34
N PHE A 103 12.84 9.02 -10.03
CA PHE A 103 11.95 8.19 -10.85
C PHE A 103 12.72 7.74 -12.08
N THR A 104 12.99 6.45 -12.20
CA THR A 104 13.72 5.86 -13.34
C THR A 104 12.86 4.85 -14.06
N TYR A 105 12.94 4.84 -15.39
CA TYR A 105 12.32 3.84 -16.24
C TYR A 105 13.32 3.41 -17.32
N GLU A 106 13.52 2.10 -17.51
CA GLU A 106 14.56 1.55 -18.39
C GLU A 106 15.96 2.15 -18.13
N GLY A 107 16.26 2.46 -16.86
CA GLY A 107 17.52 3.08 -16.45
C GLY A 107 17.66 4.56 -16.79
N VAL A 108 16.61 5.20 -17.30
CA VAL A 108 16.59 6.64 -17.64
C VAL A 108 15.83 7.42 -16.58
N ASP A 109 16.42 8.52 -16.11
CA ASP A 109 15.77 9.50 -15.22
C ASP A 109 14.58 10.14 -15.93
N GLN A 110 13.39 10.04 -15.35
CA GLN A 110 12.15 10.58 -15.90
C GLN A 110 11.93 12.05 -15.58
N GLY A 111 12.88 12.69 -14.90
CA GLY A 111 12.88 14.13 -14.61
C GLY A 111 11.97 14.54 -13.45
N VAL A 112 11.54 13.58 -12.63
CA VAL A 112 10.77 13.78 -11.41
C VAL A 112 11.26 12.84 -10.31
N GLN A 113 10.87 13.09 -9.06
CA GLN A 113 11.08 12.15 -7.97
C GLN A 113 9.89 11.19 -7.84
N LEU A 114 10.17 9.98 -7.33
CA LEU A 114 9.16 9.03 -6.88
C LEU A 114 9.23 8.90 -5.36
N GLU A 115 8.09 9.07 -4.70
CA GLU A 115 7.93 8.82 -3.27
C GLU A 115 6.87 7.73 -3.07
N ILE A 116 7.26 6.61 -2.45
CA ILE A 116 6.37 5.50 -2.12
C ILE A 116 6.15 5.52 -0.61
N ARG A 117 4.91 5.70 -0.17
CA ARG A 117 4.53 5.77 1.24
C ARG A 117 3.89 4.47 1.70
N ALA A 118 4.38 3.93 2.81
CA ALA A 118 3.81 2.72 3.41
C ALA A 118 2.40 2.97 3.96
N GLY A 119 1.53 2.00 3.74
CA GLY A 119 0.15 1.99 4.20
C GLY A 119 -0.10 1.09 5.42
N GLY A 120 -1.31 0.57 5.52
CA GLY A 120 -1.74 -0.34 6.57
C GLY A 120 -1.56 0.24 7.98
N PRO A 121 -1.02 -0.53 8.93
CA PRO A 121 -0.79 -0.06 10.30
C PRO A 121 0.13 1.15 10.42
N PHE A 122 0.94 1.44 9.40
CA PHE A 122 1.79 2.62 9.36
C PHE A 122 0.96 3.89 9.11
N LEU A 123 0.05 3.84 8.15
CA LEU A 123 -0.84 4.94 7.80
C LEU A 123 -1.96 5.17 8.84
N GLN A 124 -2.47 4.09 9.45
CA GLN A 124 -3.57 4.09 10.43
C GLN A 124 -4.90 4.68 9.95
N THR A 125 -5.06 4.90 8.66
CA THR A 125 -6.28 5.39 8.03
C THR A 125 -6.42 4.73 6.63
N PRO A 126 -7.63 4.61 6.08
CA PRO A 126 -7.79 4.15 4.71
C PRO A 126 -7.04 5.05 3.71
N VAL A 127 -6.46 4.46 2.66
CA VAL A 127 -5.71 5.17 1.62
C VAL A 127 -6.52 6.32 1.03
N VAL A 128 -7.80 6.09 0.73
CA VAL A 128 -8.70 7.12 0.19
C VAL A 128 -8.81 8.32 1.13
N THR A 129 -8.88 8.09 2.45
CA THR A 129 -8.91 9.18 3.44
C THR A 129 -7.60 9.98 3.42
N ALA A 130 -6.44 9.30 3.30
CA ALA A 130 -5.15 9.97 3.19
C ALA A 130 -5.05 10.81 1.91
N MET A 131 -5.53 10.28 0.76
CA MET A 131 -5.54 11.00 -0.51
C MET A 131 -6.33 12.30 -0.45
N TYR A 132 -7.45 12.32 0.30
CA TYR A 132 -8.26 13.53 0.48
C TYR A 132 -7.72 14.47 1.58
N ALA A 133 -6.86 13.97 2.47
CA ALA A 133 -6.20 14.78 3.50
C ALA A 133 -4.87 15.40 3.04
N ASP A 134 -4.20 14.81 2.05
CA ASP A 134 -2.92 15.27 1.53
C ASP A 134 -2.93 15.36 0.00
N ASP A 135 -3.00 16.59 -0.50
CA ASP A 135 -3.01 16.90 -1.94
C ASP A 135 -1.74 16.49 -2.68
N ALA A 136 -0.65 16.18 -1.97
CA ALA A 136 0.60 15.70 -2.57
C ALA A 136 0.49 14.27 -3.10
N ILE A 137 -0.45 13.46 -2.60
CA ILE A 137 -0.64 12.09 -3.08
C ILE A 137 -1.19 12.13 -4.50
N THR A 138 -0.38 11.63 -5.44
CA THR A 138 -0.72 11.56 -6.87
C THR A 138 -1.60 10.35 -7.16
N LEU A 139 -1.19 9.18 -6.65
CA LEU A 139 -1.90 7.92 -6.80
C LEU A 139 -1.96 7.19 -5.45
N GLY A 140 -2.98 6.37 -5.26
CA GLY A 140 -3.09 5.46 -4.11
C GLY A 140 -3.55 4.08 -4.54
N TYR A 141 -3.18 3.06 -3.78
CA TYR A 141 -3.71 1.71 -3.96
C TYR A 141 -5.10 1.62 -3.35
N VAL A 142 -6.11 1.48 -4.19
CA VAL A 142 -7.53 1.47 -3.79
C VAL A 142 -8.21 0.23 -4.37
N GLY A 143 -8.71 -0.65 -3.53
CA GLY A 143 -9.53 -1.79 -3.97
C GLY A 143 -10.89 -1.32 -4.51
N THR A 144 -11.47 -2.08 -5.44
CA THR A 144 -12.80 -1.76 -6.01
C THR A 144 -13.88 -1.66 -4.94
N ASP A 145 -13.84 -2.52 -3.92
CA ASP A 145 -14.77 -2.50 -2.78
C ASP A 145 -14.63 -1.23 -1.92
N VAL A 146 -13.40 -0.74 -1.76
CA VAL A 146 -13.12 0.53 -1.06
C VAL A 146 -13.60 1.71 -1.89
N ALA A 147 -13.36 1.71 -3.20
CA ALA A 147 -13.83 2.76 -4.11
C ALA A 147 -15.36 2.89 -4.06
N ILE A 148 -16.10 1.76 -4.09
CA ILE A 148 -17.56 1.74 -3.95
C ILE A 148 -17.99 2.28 -2.58
N THR A 149 -17.35 1.80 -1.52
CA THR A 149 -17.66 2.20 -0.13
C THR A 149 -17.52 3.70 0.11
N ARG A 150 -16.52 4.33 -0.55
CA ARG A 150 -16.15 5.73 -0.34
C ARG A 150 -16.62 6.66 -1.47
N TYR A 151 -17.38 6.13 -2.43
CA TYR A 151 -17.79 6.89 -3.61
C TYR A 151 -18.54 8.19 -3.28
N ALA A 152 -19.41 8.15 -2.28
CA ALA A 152 -20.26 9.30 -1.94
C ALA A 152 -19.51 10.48 -1.32
N ASP A 153 -18.43 10.22 -0.58
CA ASP A 153 -17.71 11.24 0.20
C ASP A 153 -16.26 11.49 -0.26
N ALA A 154 -15.66 10.52 -0.93
CA ALA A 154 -14.28 10.59 -1.40
C ALA A 154 -14.06 9.76 -2.68
N PRO A 155 -14.67 10.15 -3.82
CA PRO A 155 -14.63 9.38 -5.06
C PRO A 155 -13.21 9.30 -5.64
N THR A 156 -12.81 8.08 -6.03
CA THR A 156 -11.54 7.79 -6.69
C THR A 156 -11.76 7.13 -8.04
N ILE A 157 -10.85 7.34 -8.97
CA ILE A 157 -10.85 6.72 -10.31
C ILE A 157 -9.61 5.86 -10.44
N ALA A 158 -9.80 4.56 -10.61
CA ALA A 158 -8.73 3.61 -10.91
C ALA A 158 -8.31 3.75 -12.38
N VAL A 159 -6.99 3.82 -12.62
CA VAL A 159 -6.40 4.00 -13.96
C VAL A 159 -5.48 2.85 -14.36
N PHE A 160 -5.14 1.97 -13.43
CA PHE A 160 -4.32 0.80 -13.66
C PHE A 160 -4.56 -0.24 -12.59
N ASN A 161 -4.66 -1.51 -12.98
CA ASN A 161 -4.77 -2.64 -12.05
C ASN A 161 -3.60 -3.60 -12.22
N ALA A 162 -2.74 -3.68 -11.24
CA ALA A 162 -1.62 -4.61 -11.27
C ALA A 162 -2.05 -6.07 -11.04
N LEU A 163 -3.12 -6.30 -10.25
CA LEU A 163 -3.54 -7.62 -9.78
C LEU A 163 -4.90 -8.02 -10.34
N ASN A 164 -4.91 -8.79 -11.42
CA ASN A 164 -6.17 -9.29 -12.00
C ASN A 164 -6.95 -10.20 -11.04
N ILE A 165 -6.26 -11.05 -10.27
CA ILE A 165 -6.88 -11.88 -9.23
C ILE A 165 -6.61 -11.25 -7.87
N ASN A 166 -7.65 -11.12 -7.04
CA ASN A 166 -7.47 -10.71 -5.66
C ASN A 166 -6.70 -11.78 -4.88
N PRO A 167 -5.50 -11.49 -4.36
CA PRO A 167 -4.65 -12.48 -3.69
C PRO A 167 -5.08 -12.84 -2.27
N GLN A 168 -6.12 -12.19 -1.73
CA GLN A 168 -6.61 -12.49 -0.40
C GLN A 168 -7.13 -13.92 -0.29
N VAL A 169 -6.78 -14.57 0.81
CA VAL A 169 -7.17 -15.94 1.13
C VAL A 169 -7.75 -16.01 2.53
N VAL A 170 -8.51 -17.08 2.77
CA VAL A 170 -8.67 -17.64 4.10
C VAL A 170 -7.90 -18.94 4.14
N LEU A 171 -7.01 -19.09 5.10
CA LEU A 171 -6.09 -20.20 5.21
C LEU A 171 -6.23 -20.96 6.56
N TRP A 172 -5.87 -22.25 6.55
CA TRP A 172 -5.97 -23.15 7.69
C TRP A 172 -4.87 -24.21 7.68
N ASP A 173 -4.69 -24.90 8.81
CA ASP A 173 -3.77 -26.03 8.92
C ASP A 173 -4.41 -27.29 8.33
N ALA A 174 -3.96 -27.73 7.16
CA ALA A 174 -4.46 -28.94 6.49
C ALA A 174 -4.15 -30.22 7.26
N ALA A 175 -3.19 -30.22 8.18
CA ALA A 175 -2.92 -31.37 9.03
C ALA A 175 -3.99 -31.54 10.13
N LYS A 176 -4.57 -30.44 10.62
CA LYS A 176 -5.69 -30.46 11.56
C LYS A 176 -7.03 -30.74 10.85
N HIS A 177 -7.16 -30.26 9.61
CA HIS A 177 -8.39 -30.37 8.79
C HIS A 177 -8.14 -31.11 7.47
N PRO A 178 -7.77 -32.39 7.49
CA PRO A 178 -7.32 -33.12 6.30
C PRO A 178 -8.43 -33.37 5.26
N THR A 179 -9.69 -33.22 5.63
CA THR A 179 -10.84 -33.39 4.73
C THR A 179 -11.35 -32.10 4.12
N ALA A 180 -10.97 -30.93 4.67
CA ALA A 180 -11.38 -29.65 4.18
C ALA A 180 -10.63 -29.27 2.89
N GLN A 181 -11.37 -29.04 1.82
CA GLN A 181 -10.84 -28.64 0.52
C GLN A 181 -11.16 -27.18 0.20
N THR A 182 -12.14 -26.61 0.87
CA THR A 182 -12.64 -25.26 0.63
C THR A 182 -12.85 -24.53 1.95
N LEU A 183 -13.00 -23.18 1.88
CA LEU A 183 -13.40 -22.39 3.04
C LEU A 183 -14.72 -22.90 3.66
N GLY A 184 -15.69 -23.28 2.82
CA GLY A 184 -16.97 -23.81 3.30
C GLY A 184 -16.85 -25.16 4.03
N ASP A 185 -15.79 -25.94 3.76
CA ASP A 185 -15.54 -27.18 4.49
C ASP A 185 -14.89 -26.89 5.84
N VAL A 186 -13.80 -26.11 5.87
CA VAL A 186 -13.13 -25.79 7.13
C VAL A 186 -14.01 -24.97 8.08
N ALA A 187 -14.90 -24.13 7.56
CA ALA A 187 -15.85 -23.37 8.36
C ALA A 187 -16.83 -24.26 9.18
N LYS A 188 -17.04 -25.52 8.78
CA LYS A 188 -17.85 -26.50 9.55
C LYS A 188 -17.08 -27.12 10.71
N GLU A 189 -15.75 -26.99 10.70
CA GLU A 189 -14.85 -27.67 11.64
C GLU A 189 -14.25 -26.70 12.66
N VAL A 190 -13.96 -25.44 12.27
CA VAL A 190 -13.35 -24.44 13.16
C VAL A 190 -14.38 -23.57 13.87
N GLN A 191 -14.01 -23.08 15.06
CA GLN A 191 -14.87 -22.18 15.83
C GLN A 191 -14.71 -20.71 15.40
N SER A 192 -13.50 -20.34 14.94
CA SER A 192 -13.18 -18.95 14.62
C SER A 192 -12.50 -18.84 13.26
N ILE A 193 -12.91 -17.79 12.53
CA ILE A 193 -12.26 -17.33 11.31
C ILE A 193 -11.83 -15.89 11.57
N TYR A 194 -10.53 -15.70 11.77
CA TYR A 194 -9.97 -14.41 12.11
C TYR A 194 -9.79 -13.53 10.87
N VAL A 195 -10.35 -12.33 10.91
CA VAL A 195 -10.28 -11.36 9.83
C VAL A 195 -9.77 -10.01 10.34
N TYR A 196 -9.10 -9.25 9.48
CA TYR A 196 -8.62 -7.91 9.82
C TYR A 196 -9.74 -6.89 9.69
N GLY A 197 -10.12 -6.27 10.79
CA GLY A 197 -11.23 -5.32 10.82
C GLY A 197 -12.58 -6.00 10.57
N ASP A 198 -13.41 -5.37 9.74
CA ASP A 198 -14.74 -5.85 9.37
C ASP A 198 -14.89 -5.85 7.84
N PRO A 199 -14.23 -6.78 7.14
CA PRO A 199 -14.18 -6.77 5.69
C PRO A 199 -15.52 -7.18 5.07
N ALA A 200 -15.92 -6.47 4.01
CA ALA A 200 -17.19 -6.73 3.33
C ALA A 200 -17.29 -8.14 2.75
N TRP A 201 -16.16 -8.75 2.33
CA TRP A 201 -16.14 -10.12 1.83
C TRP A 201 -16.58 -11.15 2.88
N ALA A 202 -16.23 -10.97 4.15
CA ALA A 202 -16.65 -11.90 5.20
C ALA A 202 -18.17 -11.84 5.39
N ARG A 203 -18.77 -10.66 5.36
CA ARG A 203 -20.21 -10.48 5.41
C ARG A 203 -20.90 -11.06 4.18
N TYR A 204 -20.32 -10.88 3.00
CA TYR A 204 -20.81 -11.52 1.79
C TYR A 204 -20.84 -13.03 1.93
N PHE A 205 -19.79 -13.65 2.47
CA PHE A 205 -19.79 -15.10 2.69
C PHE A 205 -20.76 -15.56 3.77
N VAL A 206 -21.02 -14.72 4.78
CA VAL A 206 -22.11 -14.99 5.74
C VAL A 206 -23.47 -14.94 5.02
N ALA A 207 -23.73 -13.96 4.19
CA ALA A 207 -24.97 -13.86 3.43
C ALA A 207 -25.15 -15.02 2.44
N GLN A 208 -24.06 -15.56 1.89
CA GLN A 208 -24.06 -16.75 1.03
C GLN A 208 -24.17 -18.08 1.80
N GLY A 209 -24.14 -18.05 3.13
CA GLY A 209 -24.17 -19.25 3.98
C GLY A 209 -22.88 -20.07 3.95
N ILE A 210 -21.78 -19.50 3.49
CA ILE A 210 -20.44 -20.12 3.51
C ILE A 210 -19.85 -20.03 4.93
N LEU A 211 -20.04 -18.89 5.60
CA LEU A 211 -19.62 -18.63 6.97
C LEU A 211 -20.84 -18.42 7.88
N SER A 212 -20.66 -18.69 9.17
CA SER A 212 -21.57 -18.25 10.22
C SER A 212 -21.09 -16.91 10.79
N LYS A 213 -22.04 -16.00 11.09
CA LYS A 213 -21.70 -14.70 11.68
C LYS A 213 -20.91 -14.83 12.98
N ASP A 214 -21.24 -15.80 13.80
CA ASP A 214 -20.61 -16.02 15.11
C ASP A 214 -19.17 -16.57 15.00
N GLN A 215 -18.76 -17.05 13.82
CA GLN A 215 -17.41 -17.53 13.55
C GLN A 215 -16.44 -16.41 13.14
N VAL A 216 -16.96 -15.28 12.62
CA VAL A 216 -16.11 -14.19 12.13
C VAL A 216 -15.59 -13.38 13.30
N ASP A 217 -14.28 -13.45 13.54
CA ASP A 217 -13.59 -12.69 14.58
C ASP A 217 -12.73 -11.59 13.96
N SER A 218 -13.11 -10.34 14.20
CA SER A 218 -12.44 -9.15 13.66
C SER A 218 -11.17 -8.74 14.43
N ASN A 219 -10.69 -9.57 15.35
CA ASN A 219 -9.52 -9.26 16.18
C ASN A 219 -8.19 -9.72 15.58
N TYR A 220 -8.16 -10.18 14.33
CA TYR A 220 -6.90 -10.55 13.67
C TYR A 220 -5.94 -9.36 13.60
N LYS A 221 -4.66 -9.61 13.94
CA LYS A 221 -3.61 -8.59 14.01
C LYS A 221 -2.45 -8.84 13.04
N GLY A 222 -2.62 -9.77 12.09
CA GLY A 222 -1.56 -10.14 11.15
C GLY A 222 -0.54 -11.14 11.71
N ASN A 223 -0.81 -11.74 12.86
CA ASN A 223 0.07 -12.76 13.45
C ASN A 223 -0.25 -14.16 12.91
N LEU A 224 0.76 -15.04 12.94
CA LEU A 224 0.63 -16.42 12.47
C LEU A 224 -0.06 -17.29 13.54
N LEU A 225 -1.38 -17.47 13.45
CA LEU A 225 -2.21 -18.12 14.47
C LEU A 225 -2.27 -19.64 14.36
N LEU A 226 -2.09 -20.22 13.16
CA LEU A 226 -2.36 -21.65 12.92
C LEU A 226 -1.47 -22.59 13.75
N ALA A 227 -0.33 -22.09 14.22
CA ALA A 227 0.55 -22.88 15.10
C ALA A 227 -0.05 -23.09 16.50
N THR A 228 -0.85 -22.15 16.99
CA THR A 228 -1.38 -22.14 18.36
C THR A 228 -2.87 -22.42 18.42
N ASP A 229 -3.63 -21.95 17.45
CA ASP A 229 -5.08 -22.01 17.46
C ASP A 229 -5.63 -23.01 16.42
N ASP A 230 -6.74 -23.65 16.76
CA ASP A 230 -7.53 -24.46 15.85
C ASP A 230 -8.58 -23.56 15.17
N ALA A 231 -8.12 -22.79 14.18
CA ALA A 231 -8.88 -21.75 13.52
C ALA A 231 -8.46 -21.62 12.06
N ALA A 232 -9.21 -20.83 11.31
CA ALA A 232 -8.77 -20.28 10.02
C ALA A 232 -8.53 -18.78 10.16
N HIS A 233 -7.74 -18.18 9.27
CA HIS A 233 -7.54 -16.75 9.28
C HIS A 233 -7.31 -16.17 7.88
N GLN A 234 -7.57 -14.89 7.74
CA GLN A 234 -7.25 -14.10 6.56
C GLN A 234 -5.74 -14.03 6.33
N GLY A 235 -5.33 -13.97 5.08
CA GLY A 235 -3.96 -13.74 4.65
C GLY A 235 -3.89 -13.45 3.16
N PHE A 236 -2.69 -13.55 2.61
CA PHE A 236 -2.41 -13.40 1.18
C PHE A 236 -1.72 -14.66 0.65
N ALA A 237 -2.14 -15.15 -0.51
CA ALA A 237 -1.57 -16.36 -1.13
C ALA A 237 -0.07 -16.22 -1.40
N THR A 238 0.40 -15.02 -1.59
CA THR A 238 1.79 -14.65 -1.86
C THR A 238 2.68 -14.64 -0.63
N SER A 239 2.12 -14.60 0.59
CA SER A 239 2.87 -14.35 1.84
C SER A 239 2.73 -15.48 2.85
N GLU A 240 1.55 -15.62 3.50
CA GLU A 240 1.38 -16.48 4.68
C GLU A 240 1.70 -17.96 4.42
N PRO A 241 1.33 -18.61 3.30
CA PRO A 241 1.67 -20.01 3.09
C PRO A 241 3.17 -20.27 3.13
N TYR A 242 3.97 -19.37 2.53
CA TYR A 242 5.42 -19.45 2.55
C TYR A 242 5.98 -19.23 3.96
N LYS A 243 5.49 -18.21 4.67
CA LYS A 243 5.92 -17.92 6.05
C LYS A 243 5.68 -19.10 6.98
N TYR A 244 4.50 -19.73 6.91
CA TYR A 244 4.22 -20.93 7.70
C TYR A 244 5.16 -22.09 7.38
N ALA A 245 5.47 -22.31 6.10
CA ALA A 245 6.37 -23.39 5.69
C ALA A 245 7.84 -23.16 6.10
N ASN A 246 8.26 -21.90 6.28
CA ASN A 246 9.66 -21.53 6.51
C ASN A 246 9.96 -21.00 7.92
N LEU A 247 8.95 -20.72 8.72
CA LEU A 247 9.12 -20.37 10.13
C LEU A 247 8.98 -21.61 10.99
N GLU A 248 9.67 -21.64 12.13
CA GLU A 248 9.55 -22.70 13.14
C GLU A 248 8.19 -22.63 13.88
N THR A 249 7.09 -22.50 13.12
CA THR A 249 5.73 -22.40 13.69
C THR A 249 5.11 -23.74 14.02
N GLY A 250 5.67 -24.84 13.51
CA GLY A 250 5.09 -26.16 13.59
C GLY A 250 3.97 -26.47 12.59
N VAL A 251 3.58 -25.50 11.76
CA VAL A 251 2.61 -25.67 10.66
C VAL A 251 3.39 -25.72 9.35
N VAL A 252 3.37 -26.88 8.70
CA VAL A 252 4.13 -27.11 7.45
C VAL A 252 3.23 -27.36 6.24
N ASN A 253 1.93 -27.50 6.43
CA ASN A 253 0.98 -27.79 5.36
C ASN A 253 -0.26 -26.87 5.46
N VAL A 254 -0.15 -25.70 4.89
CA VAL A 254 -1.24 -24.73 4.86
C VAL A 254 -2.09 -24.96 3.63
N ALA A 255 -3.40 -25.13 3.84
CA ALA A 255 -4.40 -25.04 2.79
C ALA A 255 -5.08 -23.67 2.84
N TYR A 256 -5.58 -23.21 1.70
CA TYR A 256 -6.29 -21.94 1.61
C TYR A 256 -7.33 -21.94 0.48
N THR A 257 -8.23 -20.97 0.53
CA THR A 257 -9.14 -20.62 -0.57
C THR A 257 -9.01 -19.13 -0.87
N LEU A 258 -8.84 -18.78 -2.14
CA LEU A 258 -8.92 -17.39 -2.59
C LEU A 258 -10.36 -16.87 -2.41
N ILE A 259 -10.52 -15.69 -1.82
CA ILE A 259 -11.85 -15.05 -1.72
C ILE A 259 -12.40 -14.73 -3.11
N HIS A 260 -11.52 -14.49 -4.07
CA HIS A 260 -11.82 -14.31 -5.47
C HIS A 260 -12.63 -15.48 -6.06
N ASP A 261 -12.19 -16.72 -5.80
CA ASP A 261 -12.80 -17.94 -6.34
C ASP A 261 -14.19 -18.21 -5.74
N LEU A 262 -14.47 -17.63 -4.57
CA LEU A 262 -15.76 -17.71 -3.91
C LEU A 262 -16.72 -16.56 -4.32
N GLY A 263 -16.35 -15.79 -5.33
CA GLY A 263 -17.18 -14.75 -5.92
C GLY A 263 -16.96 -13.34 -5.40
N TRP A 264 -16.03 -13.13 -4.42
CA TRP A 264 -15.60 -11.80 -4.06
C TRP A 264 -14.41 -11.39 -4.94
N ASN A 265 -14.72 -11.17 -6.21
CA ASN A 265 -13.76 -10.96 -7.29
C ASN A 265 -13.44 -9.45 -7.53
N SER A 266 -13.32 -8.67 -6.43
CA SER A 266 -12.82 -7.29 -6.50
C SER A 266 -11.41 -7.26 -7.07
N TYR A 267 -11.08 -6.19 -7.76
CA TYR A 267 -9.69 -5.82 -8.00
C TYR A 267 -9.12 -5.24 -6.71
N ALA A 268 -8.01 -5.81 -6.19
CA ALA A 268 -7.55 -5.51 -4.84
C ALA A 268 -6.74 -4.22 -4.73
N GLN A 269 -5.77 -4.01 -5.61
CA GLN A 269 -4.75 -2.97 -5.51
C GLN A 269 -4.69 -2.14 -6.79
N ASN A 270 -5.79 -1.44 -7.11
CA ASN A 270 -5.79 -0.54 -8.25
C ASN A 270 -5.01 0.73 -7.91
N LEU A 271 -4.16 1.19 -8.83
CA LEU A 271 -3.64 2.55 -8.76
C LEU A 271 -4.75 3.51 -9.18
N ALA A 272 -5.18 4.30 -8.22
CA ALA A 272 -6.28 5.25 -8.38
C ALA A 272 -5.85 6.66 -7.97
N LEU A 273 -6.53 7.66 -8.53
CA LEU A 273 -6.40 9.05 -8.13
C LEU A 273 -7.73 9.59 -7.61
N ARG A 274 -7.70 10.73 -6.95
CA ARG A 274 -8.92 11.47 -6.60
C ARG A 274 -9.65 11.90 -7.87
N ALA A 275 -10.95 11.71 -7.90
CA ALA A 275 -11.76 12.04 -9.08
C ALA A 275 -11.65 13.52 -9.49
N ASP A 276 -11.52 14.44 -8.53
CA ASP A 276 -11.38 15.88 -8.79
C ASP A 276 -10.00 16.30 -9.34
N LYS A 277 -9.01 15.38 -9.40
CA LYS A 277 -7.69 15.61 -9.95
C LYS A 277 -7.52 15.05 -11.36
N LEU A 278 -8.50 14.31 -11.89
CA LEU A 278 -8.38 13.60 -13.17
C LEU A 278 -8.02 14.55 -14.31
N GLU A 279 -8.78 15.64 -14.50
CA GLU A 279 -8.55 16.60 -15.59
C GLU A 279 -7.13 17.21 -15.52
N ALA A 280 -6.70 17.60 -14.32
CA ALA A 280 -5.40 18.22 -14.13
C ALA A 280 -4.23 17.24 -14.33
N LEU A 281 -4.42 15.96 -14.02
CA LEU A 281 -3.39 14.93 -14.13
C LEU A 281 -3.42 14.19 -15.48
N THR A 282 -4.42 14.40 -16.34
CA THR A 282 -4.55 13.71 -17.63
C THR A 282 -3.25 13.70 -18.44
N PRO A 283 -2.54 14.83 -18.67
CA PRO A 283 -1.29 14.79 -19.43
C PRO A 283 -0.18 13.95 -18.79
N CYS A 284 -0.17 13.89 -17.44
CA CYS A 284 0.76 13.04 -16.70
C CYS A 284 0.38 11.56 -16.84
N LEU A 285 -0.91 11.23 -16.70
CA LEU A 285 -1.40 9.85 -16.74
C LEU A 285 -1.20 9.20 -18.11
N GLU A 286 -1.33 9.96 -19.21
CA GLU A 286 -1.08 9.46 -20.57
C GLU A 286 0.35 8.91 -20.77
N VAL A 287 1.32 9.41 -20.00
CA VAL A 287 2.72 8.93 -20.03
C VAL A 287 3.01 7.98 -18.88
N LEU A 288 2.51 8.27 -17.68
CA LEU A 288 2.82 7.53 -16.47
C LEU A 288 2.21 6.13 -16.47
N VAL A 289 0.94 5.97 -16.91
CA VAL A 289 0.24 4.67 -16.84
C VAL A 289 0.91 3.59 -17.70
N PRO A 290 1.32 3.84 -18.95
CA PRO A 290 2.11 2.86 -19.71
C PRO A 290 3.43 2.47 -19.03
N ILE A 291 4.09 3.41 -18.35
CA ILE A 291 5.30 3.11 -17.57
C ILE A 291 4.96 2.17 -16.39
N LEU A 292 3.86 2.41 -15.69
CA LEU A 292 3.41 1.53 -14.59
C LEU A 292 3.06 0.13 -15.07
N GLN A 293 2.40 0.00 -16.24
CA GLN A 293 2.13 -1.30 -16.85
C GLN A 293 3.43 -2.09 -17.09
N GLN A 294 4.39 -1.46 -17.77
CA GLN A 294 5.64 -2.12 -18.11
C GLN A 294 6.49 -2.44 -16.88
N ALA A 295 6.59 -1.51 -15.92
CA ALA A 295 7.34 -1.72 -14.69
C ALA A 295 6.85 -2.92 -13.87
N GLN A 296 5.53 -3.16 -13.86
CA GLN A 296 4.99 -4.36 -13.21
C GLN A 296 5.44 -5.64 -13.92
N LEU A 297 5.50 -5.64 -15.25
CA LEU A 297 5.98 -6.79 -16.02
C LEU A 297 7.49 -6.99 -15.86
N ASP A 298 8.26 -5.92 -15.84
CA ASP A 298 9.70 -5.94 -15.59
C ASP A 298 10.01 -6.51 -14.21
N TYR A 299 9.25 -6.10 -13.20
CA TYR A 299 9.37 -6.66 -11.85
C TYR A 299 9.15 -8.16 -11.81
N ILE A 300 8.08 -8.69 -12.41
CA ILE A 300 7.84 -10.14 -12.38
C ILE A 300 8.87 -10.91 -13.19
N ALA A 301 9.40 -10.31 -14.25
CA ALA A 301 10.46 -10.91 -15.05
C ALA A 301 11.81 -10.95 -14.32
N SER A 302 12.12 -9.93 -13.50
CA SER A 302 13.40 -9.78 -12.79
C SER A 302 13.23 -9.06 -11.44
N PRO A 303 12.71 -9.71 -10.38
CA PRO A 303 12.29 -9.05 -9.16
C PRO A 303 13.43 -8.63 -8.23
N ASP A 304 14.66 -9.10 -8.44
CA ASP A 304 15.76 -9.01 -7.47
C ASP A 304 16.08 -7.58 -7.07
N ARG A 305 16.08 -6.64 -8.03
CA ARG A 305 16.40 -5.24 -7.78
C ARG A 305 15.33 -4.55 -6.91
N ALA A 306 14.08 -4.65 -7.29
CA ALA A 306 12.97 -4.08 -6.53
C ALA A 306 12.84 -4.75 -5.16
N ASN A 307 13.00 -6.07 -5.07
CA ASN A 307 13.00 -6.81 -3.81
C ASN A 307 14.09 -6.33 -2.85
N ALA A 308 15.28 -6.00 -3.36
CA ALA A 308 16.36 -5.44 -2.53
C ALA A 308 15.97 -4.06 -1.95
N ILE A 309 15.29 -3.21 -2.73
CA ILE A 309 14.80 -1.89 -2.27
C ILE A 309 13.66 -2.09 -1.25
N ILE A 310 12.69 -2.97 -1.52
CA ILE A 310 11.60 -3.32 -0.60
C ILE A 310 12.18 -3.80 0.73
N LYS A 311 13.12 -4.74 0.71
CA LYS A 311 13.77 -5.25 1.92
C LYS A 311 14.50 -4.14 2.70
N ALA A 312 15.22 -3.27 2.00
CA ALA A 312 15.90 -2.12 2.62
C ALA A 312 14.88 -1.16 3.28
N ALA A 313 13.74 -0.91 2.63
CA ALA A 313 12.66 -0.10 3.17
C ALA A 313 12.06 -0.72 4.44
N VAL A 314 11.74 -2.01 4.41
CA VAL A 314 11.23 -2.75 5.58
C VAL A 314 12.20 -2.67 6.76
N VAL A 315 13.50 -2.85 6.53
CA VAL A 315 14.54 -2.72 7.57
C VAL A 315 14.62 -1.28 8.10
N ALA A 316 14.58 -0.29 7.20
CA ALA A 316 14.67 1.12 7.58
C ALA A 316 13.46 1.60 8.40
N TYR A 317 12.26 1.06 8.13
CA TYR A 317 11.05 1.42 8.86
C TYR A 317 11.03 0.88 10.29
N ASP A 318 11.84 -0.14 10.60
CA ASP A 318 12.02 -0.70 11.95
C ASP A 318 10.67 -0.95 12.66
N SER A 319 9.79 -1.67 11.96
CA SER A 319 8.45 -2.04 12.43
C SER A 319 8.41 -3.55 12.76
N TRP A 320 7.23 -4.04 13.17
CA TRP A 320 7.00 -5.48 13.35
C TRP A 320 6.91 -6.25 12.01
N TRP A 321 6.68 -5.56 10.91
CA TRP A 321 6.64 -6.16 9.57
C TRP A 321 8.03 -6.55 9.11
N THR A 322 8.20 -7.79 8.69
CA THR A 322 9.49 -8.32 8.23
C THR A 322 9.34 -8.99 6.87
N GLN A 323 10.35 -8.86 6.03
CA GLN A 323 10.45 -9.52 4.73
C GLN A 323 11.87 -10.08 4.56
N SER A 324 11.99 -11.39 4.41
CA SER A 324 13.24 -12.04 4.01
C SER A 324 13.39 -12.05 2.48
N ASP A 325 14.58 -12.35 1.98
CA ASP A 325 14.78 -12.55 0.53
C ASP A 325 13.88 -13.66 0.00
N GLY A 326 13.65 -14.71 0.81
CA GLY A 326 12.77 -15.81 0.47
C GLY A 326 11.30 -15.41 0.42
N ASP A 327 10.81 -14.56 1.35
CA ASP A 327 9.43 -14.04 1.32
C ASP A 327 9.17 -13.27 0.03
N LEU A 328 10.07 -12.36 -0.33
CA LEU A 328 9.92 -11.50 -1.51
C LEU A 328 10.05 -12.30 -2.81
N ALA A 329 11.02 -13.22 -2.88
CA ALA A 329 11.18 -14.09 -4.05
C ALA A 329 9.96 -15.00 -4.25
N ASN A 330 9.43 -15.58 -3.15
CA ASN A 330 8.20 -16.36 -3.22
C ASN A 330 7.01 -15.50 -3.62
N GLY A 331 6.86 -14.29 -3.06
CA GLY A 331 5.79 -13.37 -3.40
C GLY A 331 5.75 -13.10 -4.91
N ALA A 332 6.89 -12.70 -5.49
CA ALA A 332 7.00 -12.48 -6.94
C ALA A 332 6.70 -13.74 -7.77
N ALA A 333 7.12 -14.93 -7.31
CA ALA A 333 6.80 -16.19 -7.96
C ALA A 333 5.30 -16.50 -7.91
N GLN A 334 4.66 -16.35 -6.76
CA GLN A 334 3.23 -16.61 -6.59
C GLN A 334 2.35 -15.63 -7.36
N LEU A 335 2.74 -14.36 -7.48
CA LEU A 335 2.06 -13.38 -8.34
C LEU A 335 1.92 -13.89 -9.78
N ARG A 336 2.96 -14.56 -10.29
CA ARG A 336 2.98 -15.19 -11.61
C ARG A 336 2.26 -16.54 -11.63
N ASP A 337 2.67 -17.46 -10.73
CA ASP A 337 2.28 -18.88 -10.79
C ASP A 337 0.78 -19.08 -10.51
N LEU A 338 0.18 -18.23 -9.66
CA LEU A 338 -1.26 -18.17 -9.42
C LEU A 338 -2.00 -17.25 -10.41
N ARG A 339 -1.30 -16.68 -11.41
CA ARG A 339 -1.85 -15.74 -12.38
C ARG A 339 -2.54 -14.53 -11.76
N ILE A 340 -2.11 -14.16 -10.54
CA ILE A 340 -2.57 -12.94 -9.87
C ILE A 340 -2.29 -11.74 -10.77
N ILE A 341 -1.09 -11.71 -11.37
CA ILE A 341 -0.74 -10.81 -12.46
C ILE A 341 -1.02 -11.50 -13.79
N SER A 342 -1.99 -10.99 -14.53
CA SER A 342 -2.37 -11.46 -15.88
C SER A 342 -3.26 -10.43 -16.56
N ASN A 343 -3.49 -10.57 -17.85
CA ASN A 343 -4.44 -9.72 -18.59
C ASN A 343 -5.92 -9.92 -18.16
N GLY A 344 -6.24 -11.01 -17.46
CA GLY A 344 -7.64 -11.40 -17.28
C GLY A 344 -8.28 -11.88 -18.60
N ASP A 345 -9.50 -11.46 -18.85
CA ASP A 345 -10.29 -11.82 -20.03
C ASP A 345 -10.06 -10.86 -21.21
N THR A 346 -9.27 -9.81 -21.03
CA THR A 346 -8.93 -8.83 -22.06
C THR A 346 -7.54 -9.06 -22.63
N ALA A 347 -7.19 -8.34 -23.71
CA ALA A 347 -5.86 -8.42 -24.31
C ALA A 347 -4.87 -7.46 -23.63
N THR A 348 -5.35 -6.41 -22.98
CA THR A 348 -4.52 -5.35 -22.39
C THR A 348 -4.16 -5.68 -20.94
N PHE A 349 -2.88 -5.61 -20.63
CA PHE A 349 -2.45 -5.78 -19.24
C PHE A 349 -2.82 -4.56 -18.40
N GLY A 350 -3.44 -4.84 -17.26
CA GLY A 350 -3.70 -3.82 -16.24
C GLY A 350 -5.03 -3.10 -16.38
N ASP A 351 -5.90 -3.52 -17.31
CA ASP A 351 -7.22 -2.95 -17.42
C ASP A 351 -8.18 -3.46 -16.31
N LEU A 352 -9.18 -2.65 -16.04
CA LEU A 352 -10.28 -3.00 -15.16
C LEU A 352 -11.50 -3.26 -16.04
N GLU A 353 -11.88 -4.50 -16.21
CA GLU A 353 -13.01 -4.89 -17.03
C GLU A 353 -14.31 -4.32 -16.46
N GLU A 354 -14.94 -3.39 -17.17
CA GLU A 354 -16.13 -2.68 -16.69
C GLU A 354 -17.32 -3.62 -16.40
N SER A 355 -17.45 -4.69 -17.17
CA SER A 355 -18.50 -5.70 -16.92
C SER A 355 -18.29 -6.38 -15.56
N ARG A 356 -17.08 -6.77 -15.24
CA ARG A 356 -16.70 -7.36 -13.95
C ARG A 356 -16.89 -6.37 -12.79
N VAL A 357 -16.52 -5.10 -13.01
CA VAL A 357 -16.71 -4.05 -11.99
C VAL A 357 -18.19 -3.81 -11.74
N ASN A 358 -19.04 -3.75 -12.79
CA ASN A 358 -20.49 -3.59 -12.64
C ASN A 358 -21.13 -4.79 -11.93
N ASP A 359 -20.72 -6.02 -12.27
CA ASP A 359 -21.17 -7.24 -11.57
C ASP A 359 -20.75 -7.23 -10.11
N PHE A 360 -19.54 -6.76 -9.82
CA PHE A 360 -19.03 -6.63 -8.45
C PHE A 360 -19.78 -5.55 -7.66
N ILE A 361 -20.11 -4.41 -8.26
CA ILE A 361 -20.98 -3.38 -7.66
C ILE A 361 -22.31 -4.00 -7.24
N GLY A 362 -22.91 -4.80 -8.11
CA GLY A 362 -24.16 -5.52 -7.82
C GLY A 362 -24.06 -6.46 -6.62
N LYS A 363 -22.91 -7.13 -6.43
CA LYS A 363 -22.65 -8.04 -5.30
C LYS A 363 -22.33 -7.29 -4.00
N ALA A 364 -21.50 -6.24 -4.08
CA ALA A 364 -21.01 -5.51 -2.92
C ALA A 364 -22.08 -4.59 -2.30
N THR A 365 -22.89 -3.94 -3.13
CA THR A 365 -23.89 -2.95 -2.69
C THR A 365 -24.83 -3.46 -1.60
N PRO A 366 -25.48 -4.63 -1.72
CA PRO A 366 -26.35 -5.14 -0.66
C PRO A 366 -25.61 -5.30 0.67
N VAL A 367 -24.41 -5.88 0.63
CA VAL A 367 -23.58 -6.14 1.81
C VAL A 367 -23.16 -4.84 2.50
N LEU A 368 -22.75 -3.86 1.72
CA LEU A 368 -22.31 -2.55 2.22
C LEU A 368 -23.49 -1.75 2.81
N ARG A 369 -24.68 -1.83 2.20
CA ARG A 369 -25.90 -1.23 2.76
C ARG A 369 -26.31 -1.84 4.09
N GLU A 370 -26.11 -3.15 4.28
CA GLU A 370 -26.32 -3.81 5.58
C GLU A 370 -25.36 -3.28 6.66
N GLN A 371 -24.19 -2.77 6.26
CA GLN A 371 -23.24 -2.08 7.14
C GLN A 371 -23.64 -0.63 7.44
N GLY A 372 -24.74 -0.15 6.88
CA GLY A 372 -25.22 1.23 7.03
C GLY A 372 -24.50 2.23 6.11
N ILE A 373 -23.79 1.72 5.08
CA ILE A 373 -23.10 2.57 4.10
C ILE A 373 -24.13 2.99 3.04
N GLU A 374 -24.28 4.29 2.86
CA GLU A 374 -25.12 4.84 1.78
C GLU A 374 -24.37 4.76 0.47
N ILE A 375 -24.83 3.90 -0.44
CA ILE A 375 -24.32 3.76 -1.79
C ILE A 375 -25.39 4.25 -2.75
N GLY A 376 -25.08 5.31 -3.48
CA GLY A 376 -25.93 5.86 -4.54
C GLY A 376 -25.95 4.96 -5.79
N ASP A 377 -26.49 5.49 -6.88
CA ASP A 377 -26.33 4.87 -8.19
C ASP A 377 -24.89 5.06 -8.64
N ILE A 378 -24.17 3.97 -8.80
CA ILE A 378 -22.76 3.93 -9.20
C ILE A 378 -22.60 2.89 -10.31
N ALA A 379 -21.81 3.22 -11.32
CA ALA A 379 -21.40 2.34 -12.40
C ALA A 379 -19.88 2.22 -12.46
N ALA A 380 -19.36 1.25 -13.21
CA ALA A 380 -17.93 1.07 -13.41
C ALA A 380 -17.25 2.36 -13.92
N SER A 381 -17.87 3.05 -14.89
CA SER A 381 -17.37 4.31 -15.45
C SER A 381 -17.20 5.46 -14.45
N ASP A 382 -17.80 5.35 -13.26
CA ASP A 382 -17.66 6.37 -12.21
C ASP A 382 -16.39 6.17 -11.37
N ILE A 383 -15.79 4.97 -11.40
CA ILE A 383 -14.65 4.58 -10.55
C ILE A 383 -13.47 3.99 -11.34
N VAL A 384 -13.60 3.81 -12.66
CA VAL A 384 -12.59 3.23 -13.55
C VAL A 384 -12.41 4.10 -14.80
N ASN A 385 -11.15 4.28 -15.20
CA ASN A 385 -10.80 4.87 -16.50
C ASN A 385 -9.61 4.12 -17.11
N ASN A 386 -9.85 3.35 -18.17
CA ASN A 386 -8.85 2.58 -18.90
C ASN A 386 -8.21 3.34 -20.08
N GLU A 387 -8.57 4.61 -20.31
CA GLU A 387 -8.12 5.39 -21.50
C GLU A 387 -6.61 5.62 -21.52
N PHE A 388 -5.94 5.56 -20.37
CA PHE A 388 -4.50 5.81 -20.25
C PHE A 388 -3.64 4.57 -20.51
N LEU A 389 -4.24 3.39 -20.58
CA LEU A 389 -3.52 2.14 -20.80
C LEU A 389 -2.98 2.07 -22.24
N ASN A 390 -1.77 1.57 -22.37
CA ASN A 390 -1.23 1.17 -23.68
C ASN A 390 -1.76 -0.24 -24.03
N PRO A 391 -2.61 -0.36 -25.08
CA PRO A 391 -3.21 -1.65 -25.45
C PRO A 391 -2.21 -2.66 -26.02
N ASP A 392 -1.02 -2.24 -26.40
CA ASP A 392 0.04 -3.11 -26.91
C ASP A 392 0.82 -3.81 -25.78
N ILE A 393 0.68 -3.35 -24.53
CA ILE A 393 1.28 -3.99 -23.37
C ILE A 393 0.36 -5.13 -22.91
N THR A 394 0.85 -6.36 -23.05
CA THR A 394 0.09 -7.58 -22.79
C THR A 394 0.91 -8.57 -21.95
N TYR A 395 0.21 -9.34 -21.12
CA TYR A 395 0.83 -10.41 -20.34
C TYR A 395 -0.12 -11.59 -20.18
N ALA A 396 0.17 -12.68 -20.84
CA ALA A 396 -0.68 -13.87 -20.80
C ALA A 396 -0.47 -14.76 -19.54
N GLY A 397 0.56 -14.47 -18.73
CA GLY A 397 0.93 -15.25 -17.54
C GLY A 397 1.90 -16.38 -17.85
#